data_0d53bf4b9c8e51e95e37b698e3ddac67
#
_entry.id   0d53bf4b9c8e51e95e37b698e3ddac67
#
_cell.length_a   1.000
_cell.length_b   1.000
_cell.length_c   1.000
_cell.angle_alpha   90.00
_cell.angle_beta   90.00
_cell.angle_gamma   90.00
#
_symmetry.space_group_name_H-M   'P 1'
#
loop_
_entity.id
_entity.type
_entity.pdbx_description
1 polymer ?
#
loop_
_entity_poly.entity_id
_entity_poly.type
_entity_poly.pdbx_seq_one_letter_code
_entity_poly.pdbx_strand_id
1 'polypeptide(L)'
;MEDYRKFLELATKDNTKHYELSNKIYFTLQVNDTVFEIEFNTPEYWKYANYGRGPGKFPPLDKIEDWIVRRKISPYPTKSGRIPTRPQLAYLIARKIAREGFEGSGFLEKSLSEQQDYWEDRISDAIYKDIESQIMEWLSPFRGETII
;
A
#
# COMPACT_ATOMS: atom_id res chain seq x y z
N MET A 1 -9.90 -8.63 -11.54
CA MET A 1 -8.78 -8.94 -10.62
C MET A 1 -7.45 -8.30 -11.03
N GLU A 2 -7.15 -8.28 -12.30
CA GLU A 2 -5.96 -7.60 -12.84
C GLU A 2 -5.96 -6.08 -12.59
N ASP A 3 -7.13 -5.46 -12.62
CA ASP A 3 -7.33 -4.01 -12.37
C ASP A 3 -6.99 -3.61 -10.94
N TYR A 4 -7.28 -4.44 -9.93
CA TYR A 4 -6.97 -4.14 -8.52
C TYR A 4 -5.47 -4.23 -8.24
N ARG A 5 -4.80 -5.22 -8.84
CA ARG A 5 -3.34 -5.34 -8.74
C ARG A 5 -2.65 -4.14 -9.38
N LYS A 6 -3.09 -3.74 -10.56
CA LYS A 6 -2.59 -2.58 -11.29
C LYS A 6 -2.84 -1.27 -10.52
N PHE A 7 -3.97 -1.18 -9.83
CA PHE A 7 -4.30 -0.07 -8.96
C PHE A 7 -3.38 0.02 -7.74
N LEU A 8 -3.19 -1.07 -7.00
CA LEU A 8 -2.25 -1.09 -5.86
C LEU A 8 -0.82 -0.76 -6.30
N GLU A 9 -0.40 -1.20 -7.48
CA GLU A 9 0.88 -0.84 -8.07
C GLU A 9 0.96 0.67 -8.37
N LEU A 10 -0.06 1.27 -8.92
CA LEU A 10 -0.11 2.70 -9.23
C LEU A 10 -0.16 3.55 -7.95
N ALA A 11 -1.05 3.23 -7.03
CA ALA A 11 -1.19 3.95 -5.76
C ALA A 11 0.08 3.85 -4.90
N THR A 12 0.75 2.68 -4.88
CA THR A 12 2.02 2.53 -4.18
C THR A 12 3.17 3.25 -4.90
N LYS A 13 3.19 3.31 -6.22
CA LYS A 13 4.19 4.07 -7.00
C LYS A 13 4.10 5.57 -6.74
N ASP A 14 2.91 6.13 -6.77
CA ASP A 14 2.71 7.57 -6.61
C ASP A 14 2.92 8.04 -5.17
N ASN A 15 2.50 7.26 -4.18
CA ASN A 15 2.53 7.68 -2.79
C ASN A 15 3.77 7.25 -2.01
N THR A 16 4.46 6.16 -2.39
CA THR A 16 5.58 5.67 -1.59
C THR A 16 6.93 6.20 -2.01
N LYS A 17 7.11 6.68 -3.24
CA LYS A 17 8.43 6.90 -3.85
C LYS A 17 9.38 5.68 -3.67
N HIS A 18 8.84 4.54 -3.28
CA HIS A 18 9.53 3.31 -2.92
C HIS A 18 9.17 2.20 -3.90
N TYR A 19 9.74 2.26 -5.10
CA TYR A 19 9.59 1.24 -6.13
C TYR A 19 9.76 -0.21 -5.63
N GLU A 20 10.63 -0.42 -4.62
CA GLU A 20 10.85 -1.75 -4.06
C GLU A 20 9.68 -2.27 -3.22
N LEU A 21 8.93 -1.39 -2.57
CA LEU A 21 7.79 -1.79 -1.74
C LEU A 21 6.62 -2.24 -2.61
N SER A 22 6.30 -1.47 -3.66
CA SER A 22 5.19 -1.80 -4.56
C SER A 22 5.36 -3.15 -5.25
N ASN A 23 6.59 -3.53 -5.57
CA ASN A 23 6.88 -4.81 -6.21
C ASN A 23 6.84 -6.01 -5.25
N LYS A 24 6.81 -5.76 -3.93
CA LYS A 24 6.78 -6.79 -2.88
C LYS A 24 5.43 -6.93 -2.20
N ILE A 25 4.48 -6.06 -2.53
CA ILE A 25 3.11 -6.18 -2.06
C ILE A 25 2.35 -7.05 -3.06
N TYR A 26 1.81 -8.15 -2.60
CA TYR A 26 0.90 -8.99 -3.37
C TYR A 26 -0.24 -9.46 -2.49
N PHE A 27 -1.33 -9.79 -3.11
CA PHE A 27 -2.48 -10.34 -2.40
C PHE A 27 -2.82 -11.74 -2.89
N THR A 28 -3.30 -12.55 -1.98
CA THR A 28 -3.85 -13.87 -2.25
C THR A 28 -5.34 -13.81 -2.00
N LEU A 29 -6.13 -14.26 -2.97
CA LEU A 29 -7.57 -14.36 -2.86
C LEU A 29 -7.94 -15.83 -2.66
N GLN A 30 -8.63 -16.14 -1.59
CA GLN A 30 -9.24 -17.44 -1.35
C GLN A 30 -10.76 -17.28 -1.36
N VAL A 31 -11.41 -18.04 -2.23
CA VAL A 31 -12.87 -18.04 -2.37
C VAL A 31 -13.35 -19.45 -2.10
N ASN A 32 -14.10 -19.62 -1.03
CA ASN A 32 -14.83 -20.84 -0.71
C ASN A 32 -16.32 -20.53 -0.77
N ASP A 33 -17.18 -21.55 -0.79
CA ASP A 33 -18.64 -21.40 -0.94
C ASP A 33 -19.29 -20.42 0.06
N THR A 34 -18.65 -20.16 1.18
CA THR A 34 -19.18 -19.31 2.26
C THR A 34 -18.22 -18.23 2.76
N VAL A 35 -16.96 -18.24 2.31
CA VAL A 35 -15.93 -17.32 2.81
C VAL A 35 -15.15 -16.72 1.65
N PHE A 36 -15.02 -15.41 1.71
CA PHE A 36 -14.17 -14.62 0.84
C PHE A 36 -13.05 -14.02 1.68
N GLU A 37 -11.82 -14.45 1.46
CA GLU A 37 -10.65 -14.01 2.22
C GLU A 37 -9.62 -13.38 1.30
N ILE A 38 -9.20 -12.16 1.67
CA ILE A 38 -8.10 -11.45 0.99
C ILE A 38 -6.94 -11.33 1.95
N GLU A 39 -5.84 -12.01 1.65
CA GLU A 39 -4.61 -11.91 2.40
C GLU A 39 -3.63 -10.96 1.69
N PHE A 40 -3.18 -9.93 2.41
CA PHE A 40 -2.17 -9.00 1.94
C PHE A 40 -0.79 -9.42 2.44
N ASN A 41 0.05 -9.83 1.52
CA ASN A 41 1.44 -10.17 1.80
C ASN A 41 2.31 -8.93 1.61
N THR A 42 2.93 -8.49 2.69
CA THR A 42 3.74 -7.28 2.72
C THR A 42 5.05 -7.51 3.48
N PRO A 43 6.17 -6.92 3.06
CA PRO A 43 7.40 -6.96 3.83
C PRO A 43 7.20 -6.24 5.18
N GLU A 44 7.81 -6.71 6.25
CA GLU A 44 7.66 -6.12 7.60
C GLU A 44 7.92 -4.61 7.67
N TYR A 45 8.79 -4.09 6.83
CA TYR A 45 9.13 -2.66 6.83
C TYR A 45 8.04 -1.75 6.26
N TRP A 46 6.96 -2.30 5.67
CA TRP A 46 5.86 -1.50 5.15
C TRP A 46 5.23 -0.57 6.18
N LYS A 47 5.19 -1.03 7.45
CA LYS A 47 4.65 -0.25 8.57
C LYS A 47 5.43 1.05 8.76
N TYR A 48 6.75 0.98 8.65
CA TYR A 48 7.59 2.17 8.74
C TYR A 48 7.44 3.10 7.53
N ALA A 49 7.23 2.55 6.35
CA ALA A 49 6.97 3.34 5.16
C ALA A 49 5.63 4.07 5.24
N ASN A 50 4.59 3.40 5.77
CA ASN A 50 3.25 3.93 5.89
C ASN A 50 3.07 4.88 7.08
N TYR A 51 3.44 4.44 8.28
CA TYR A 51 3.20 5.17 9.53
C TYR A 51 4.40 6.00 10.01
N GLY A 52 5.57 5.76 9.41
CA GLY A 52 6.79 6.36 9.90
C GLY A 52 7.33 5.67 11.15
N ARG A 53 8.16 6.39 11.87
CA ARG A 53 8.78 5.93 13.09
C ARG A 53 8.96 7.09 14.08
N GLY A 54 8.52 6.89 15.30
CA GLY A 54 8.79 7.84 16.39
C GLY A 54 10.29 7.88 16.79
N PRO A 55 10.68 8.88 17.58
CA PRO A 55 11.99 8.96 18.22
C PRO A 55 12.30 7.71 19.05
N GLY A 56 13.56 7.38 19.22
CA GLY A 56 13.96 6.25 20.04
C GLY A 56 15.24 5.57 19.56
N LYS A 57 15.23 4.23 19.55
CA LYS A 57 16.43 3.42 19.30
C LYS A 57 17.16 3.82 18.03
N PHE A 58 18.49 3.91 18.11
CA PHE A 58 19.37 4.22 17.00
C PHE A 58 19.25 3.16 15.90
N PRO A 59 18.99 3.55 14.64
CA PRO A 59 18.90 2.59 13.55
C PRO A 59 20.28 2.02 13.18
N PRO A 60 20.35 0.79 12.62
CA PRO A 60 21.60 0.19 12.16
C PRO A 60 22.24 1.02 11.04
N LEU A 61 23.53 1.37 11.23
CA LEU A 61 24.26 2.25 10.29
C LEU A 61 24.47 1.61 8.92
N ASP A 62 24.72 0.31 8.88
CA ASP A 62 24.87 -0.46 7.65
C ASP A 62 23.62 -0.34 6.75
N LYS A 63 22.43 -0.41 7.33
CA LYS A 63 21.17 -0.25 6.59
C LYS A 63 20.98 1.18 6.05
N ILE A 64 21.44 2.18 6.82
CA ILE A 64 21.39 3.56 6.35
C ILE A 64 22.42 3.81 5.24
N GLU A 65 23.61 3.23 5.32
CA GLU A 65 24.62 3.31 4.26
C GLU A 65 24.13 2.66 2.97
N ASP A 66 23.55 1.45 3.04
CA ASP A 66 22.94 0.78 1.91
C ASP A 66 21.81 1.63 1.29
N TRP A 67 21.00 2.26 2.12
CA TRP A 67 19.93 3.15 1.67
C TRP A 67 20.51 4.40 0.95
N ILE A 68 21.56 5.03 1.48
CA ILE A 68 22.25 6.16 0.84
C ILE A 68 22.75 5.77 -0.55
N VAL A 69 23.34 4.59 -0.69
CA VAL A 69 23.86 4.08 -1.97
C VAL A 69 22.73 3.86 -2.95
N ARG A 70 21.69 3.11 -2.56
CA ARG A 70 20.56 2.82 -3.42
C ARG A 70 19.83 4.07 -3.92
N ARG A 71 19.70 5.07 -3.05
CA ARG A 71 19.06 6.35 -3.37
C ARG A 71 19.98 7.33 -4.07
N LYS A 72 21.24 6.98 -4.29
CA LYS A 72 22.25 7.85 -4.91
C LYS A 72 22.34 9.22 -4.21
N ILE A 73 22.24 9.21 -2.87
CA ILE A 73 22.27 10.42 -2.08
C ILE A 73 23.72 10.93 -2.02
N SER A 74 23.94 12.11 -2.54
CA SER A 74 25.23 12.80 -2.45
C SER A 74 25.27 13.67 -1.20
N PRO A 75 26.35 13.59 -0.40
CA PRO A 75 26.52 14.45 0.76
C PRO A 75 26.71 15.91 0.33
N TYR A 76 26.08 16.81 1.07
CA TYR A 76 26.23 18.26 0.88
C TYR A 76 27.27 18.82 1.82
N PRO A 77 27.97 19.93 1.46
CA PRO A 77 28.86 20.64 2.36
C PRO A 77 28.12 21.07 3.63
N THR A 78 28.72 20.83 4.77
CA THR A 78 28.23 21.33 6.05
C THR A 78 28.39 22.85 6.12
N LYS A 79 27.83 23.51 7.14
CA LYS A 79 28.02 24.96 7.37
C LYS A 79 29.50 25.38 7.47
N SER A 80 30.39 24.45 7.82
CA SER A 80 31.85 24.65 7.85
C SER A 80 32.54 24.35 6.49
N GLY A 81 31.80 24.11 5.44
CA GLY A 81 32.34 23.80 4.10
C GLY A 81 32.85 22.35 3.93
N ARG A 82 32.82 21.52 4.98
CA ARG A 82 33.30 20.13 4.92
C ARG A 82 32.23 19.22 4.36
N ILE A 83 32.58 18.38 3.38
CA ILE A 83 31.74 17.34 2.83
C ILE A 83 31.88 16.08 3.71
N PRO A 84 30.83 15.59 4.35
CA PRO A 84 30.89 14.38 5.17
C PRO A 84 31.14 13.15 4.30
N THR A 85 31.91 12.19 4.82
CA THR A 85 32.03 10.85 4.21
C THR A 85 30.71 10.10 4.32
N ARG A 86 30.54 9.02 3.54
CA ARG A 86 29.33 8.22 3.57
C ARG A 86 28.98 7.69 4.97
N PRO A 87 29.91 7.08 5.74
CA PRO A 87 29.64 6.68 7.11
C PRO A 87 29.26 7.84 8.03
N GLN A 88 29.89 9.01 7.88
CA GLN A 88 29.52 10.19 8.63
C GLN A 88 28.12 10.69 8.29
N LEU A 89 27.74 10.66 7.01
CA LEU A 89 26.39 10.99 6.57
C LEU A 89 25.36 9.99 7.14
N ALA A 90 25.67 8.69 7.10
CA ALA A 90 24.81 7.65 7.67
C ALA A 90 24.60 7.87 9.17
N TYR A 91 25.67 8.20 9.90
CA TYR A 91 25.57 8.53 11.33
C TYR A 91 24.69 9.75 11.59
N LEU A 92 24.85 10.83 10.82
CA LEU A 92 24.03 12.04 10.97
C LEU A 92 22.55 11.77 10.72
N ILE A 93 22.24 10.97 9.68
CA ILE A 93 20.86 10.56 9.36
C ILE A 93 20.31 9.70 10.49
N ALA A 94 21.05 8.68 10.91
CA ALA A 94 20.64 7.77 11.97
C ALA A 94 20.39 8.52 13.30
N ARG A 95 21.24 9.48 13.63
CA ARG A 95 21.08 10.35 14.81
C ARG A 95 19.81 11.21 14.71
N LYS A 96 19.52 11.77 13.53
CA LYS A 96 18.29 12.53 13.31
C LYS A 96 17.07 11.64 13.49
N ILE A 97 17.08 10.44 12.91
CA ILE A 97 15.99 9.46 13.05
C ILE A 97 15.79 9.07 14.52
N ALA A 98 16.87 8.83 15.26
CA ALA A 98 16.77 8.47 16.68
C ALA A 98 16.21 9.61 17.53
N ARG A 99 16.51 10.85 17.19
CA ARG A 99 16.07 12.05 17.95
C ARG A 99 14.66 12.50 17.60
N GLU A 100 14.32 12.51 16.33
CA GLU A 100 13.10 13.15 15.81
C GLU A 100 12.11 12.12 15.24
N GLY A 101 12.59 10.92 14.89
CA GLY A 101 11.83 10.00 14.08
C GLY A 101 11.74 10.43 12.61
N PHE A 102 10.77 9.91 11.92
CA PHE A 102 10.35 10.36 10.58
C PHE A 102 8.88 10.04 10.36
N GLU A 103 8.21 10.88 9.61
CA GLU A 103 6.81 10.67 9.23
C GLU A 103 6.70 9.65 8.10
N GLY A 104 5.67 8.81 8.16
CA GLY A 104 5.32 7.89 7.08
C GLY A 104 4.63 8.63 5.93
N SER A 105 4.46 7.93 4.83
CA SER A 105 3.78 8.47 3.66
C SER A 105 2.25 8.42 3.75
N GLY A 106 1.69 7.57 4.64
CA GLY A 106 0.25 7.31 4.72
C GLY A 106 -0.31 6.73 3.42
N PHE A 107 0.52 5.97 2.67
CA PHE A 107 0.13 5.52 1.33
C PHE A 107 -1.08 4.59 1.36
N LEU A 108 -1.22 3.78 2.40
CA LEU A 108 -2.32 2.82 2.50
C LEU A 108 -3.65 3.54 2.68
N GLU A 109 -3.71 4.45 3.64
CA GLU A 109 -4.92 5.22 3.94
C GLU A 109 -5.32 6.11 2.76
N LYS A 110 -4.34 6.74 2.11
CA LYS A 110 -4.57 7.53 0.90
C LYS A 110 -5.13 6.68 -0.24
N SER A 111 -4.50 5.53 -0.48
CA SER A 111 -4.96 4.62 -1.53
C SER A 111 -6.36 4.10 -1.28
N LEU A 112 -6.71 3.80 -0.02
CA LEU A 112 -8.05 3.34 0.33
C LEU A 112 -9.08 4.46 0.17
N SER A 113 -8.78 5.67 0.65
CA SER A 113 -9.71 6.79 0.55
C SER A 113 -9.97 7.25 -0.88
N GLU A 114 -8.95 7.27 -1.74
CA GLU A 114 -9.08 7.65 -3.14
C GLU A 114 -9.92 6.67 -3.97
N GLN A 115 -10.09 5.45 -3.46
CA GLN A 115 -10.80 4.38 -4.18
C GLN A 115 -12.09 3.93 -3.52
N GLN A 116 -12.45 4.53 -2.39
CA GLN A 116 -13.65 4.13 -1.66
C GLN A 116 -14.89 4.21 -2.55
N ASP A 117 -15.12 5.35 -3.18
CA ASP A 117 -16.29 5.59 -4.03
C ASP A 117 -16.35 4.59 -5.21
N TYR A 118 -15.20 4.32 -5.81
CA TYR A 118 -15.10 3.37 -6.93
C TYR A 118 -15.48 1.94 -6.54
N TRP A 119 -15.10 1.50 -5.32
CA TRP A 119 -15.41 0.16 -4.84
C TRP A 119 -16.85 0.07 -4.35
N GLU A 120 -17.36 1.11 -3.70
CA GLU A 120 -18.75 1.17 -3.26
C GLU A 120 -19.70 1.01 -4.46
N ASP A 121 -19.47 1.71 -5.55
CA ASP A 121 -20.26 1.60 -6.78
C ASP A 121 -20.19 0.19 -7.37
N ARG A 122 -19.00 -0.38 -7.50
CA ARG A 122 -18.83 -1.72 -8.10
C ARG A 122 -19.40 -2.86 -7.26
N ILE A 123 -19.27 -2.77 -5.94
CA ILE A 123 -19.85 -3.75 -5.02
C ILE A 123 -21.38 -3.65 -5.07
N SER A 124 -21.91 -2.44 -5.04
CA SER A 124 -23.35 -2.20 -5.15
C SER A 124 -23.92 -2.74 -6.45
N ASP A 125 -23.26 -2.48 -7.57
CA ASP A 125 -23.65 -3.00 -8.89
C ASP A 125 -23.60 -4.54 -8.96
N ALA A 126 -22.59 -5.16 -8.37
CA ALA A 126 -22.46 -6.61 -8.34
C ALA A 126 -23.57 -7.25 -7.51
N ILE A 127 -23.83 -6.71 -6.30
CA ILE A 127 -24.92 -7.19 -5.43
C ILE A 127 -26.27 -7.01 -6.12
N TYR A 128 -26.52 -5.87 -6.77
CA TYR A 128 -27.76 -5.62 -7.48
C TYR A 128 -27.99 -6.64 -8.60
N LYS A 129 -26.98 -6.94 -9.40
CA LYS A 129 -27.07 -7.94 -10.49
C LYS A 129 -27.30 -9.35 -9.97
N ASP A 130 -26.67 -9.72 -8.85
CA ASP A 130 -26.86 -11.02 -8.23
C ASP A 130 -28.29 -11.17 -7.71
N ILE A 131 -28.82 -10.16 -7.03
CA ILE A 131 -30.19 -10.14 -6.53
C ILE A 131 -31.18 -10.18 -7.71
N GLU A 132 -30.97 -9.38 -8.75
CA GLU A 132 -31.80 -9.36 -9.94
C GLU A 132 -31.85 -10.75 -10.62
N SER A 133 -30.68 -11.38 -10.77
CA SER A 133 -30.58 -12.70 -11.39
C SER A 133 -31.35 -13.77 -10.59
N GLN A 134 -31.22 -13.76 -9.26
CA GLN A 134 -31.92 -14.69 -8.37
C GLN A 134 -33.42 -14.47 -8.38
N ILE A 135 -33.87 -13.21 -8.38
CA ILE A 135 -35.29 -12.88 -8.48
C ILE A 135 -35.86 -13.35 -9.85
N MET A 136 -35.14 -13.12 -10.93
CA MET A 136 -35.55 -13.54 -12.27
C MET A 136 -35.61 -15.06 -12.41
N GLU A 137 -34.64 -15.77 -11.80
CA GLU A 137 -34.68 -17.24 -11.75
C GLU A 137 -35.88 -17.75 -10.96
N TRP A 138 -36.16 -17.15 -9.79
CA TRP A 138 -37.32 -17.50 -8.96
C TRP A 138 -38.63 -17.20 -9.64
N LEU A 139 -38.75 -16.14 -10.43
CA LEU A 139 -39.96 -15.77 -11.19
C LEU A 139 -40.10 -16.54 -12.51
N SER A 140 -39.07 -17.22 -12.97
CA SER A 140 -39.08 -17.92 -14.26
C SER A 140 -40.22 -18.95 -14.43
N PRO A 141 -40.62 -19.76 -13.41
CA PRO A 141 -41.73 -20.69 -13.50
C PRO A 141 -43.09 -20.02 -13.72
N PHE A 142 -43.26 -18.77 -13.25
CA PHE A 142 -44.52 -18.02 -13.33
C PHE A 142 -44.69 -17.25 -14.65
N ARG A 143 -43.68 -17.20 -15.49
CA ARG A 143 -43.66 -16.44 -16.76
C ARG A 143 -44.52 -17.08 -17.88
N GLY A 144 -45.02 -18.29 -17.67
CA GLY A 144 -45.85 -19.05 -18.63
C GLY A 144 -47.33 -19.12 -18.31
N GLU A 145 -47.78 -18.65 -17.15
CA GLU A 145 -49.18 -18.65 -16.82
C GLU A 145 -49.87 -17.37 -17.29
N THR A 146 -50.43 -17.39 -18.48
CA THR A 146 -51.39 -16.38 -18.91
C THR A 146 -52.61 -16.52 -18.01
N ILE A 147 -52.80 -15.58 -17.09
CA ILE A 147 -54.05 -15.45 -16.34
C ILE A 147 -55.11 -15.05 -17.35
N ILE A 148 -55.99 -16.00 -17.71
CA ILE A 148 -57.23 -15.77 -18.48
C ILE A 148 -58.30 -15.25 -17.55
#